data_39ee7ba413c6cfac378da3e328423bf8
#
_entry.id   39ee7ba413c6cfac378da3e328423bf8
#
_cell.length_a   1.000
_cell.length_b   1.000
_cell.length_c   1.000
_cell.angle_alpha   90.00
_cell.angle_beta   90.00
_cell.angle_gamma   90.00
#
_symmetry.space_group_name_H-M   'P 1'
#
loop_
_entity.id
_entity.type
_entity.pdbx_description
1 polymer ?
#
loop_
_entity_poly.entity_id
_entity_poly.type
_entity_poly.pdbx_seq_one_letter_code
_entity_poly.pdbx_strand_id
1 'polypeptide(L)'
;MTVDWDWSRVVFDHVKIGVRDAETSKAFYRTVLATLDIPPLWEGEHGGQYANLVVSANAEPGGSIHIAFVARSRDEVDAFHRAGVEAGYADNGPPGVREQYSSAEAGRYYAAFLLDPDGNNVEAVVREF
;
A
#
# COMPACT_ATOMS: atom_id res chain seq x y z
N MET A 1 20.17 20.90 -5.86
CA MET A 1 19.18 21.76 -5.18
C MET A 1 18.41 20.93 -4.18
N THR A 2 18.26 21.44 -2.96
CA THR A 2 17.47 20.78 -1.91
C THR A 2 16.08 21.39 -1.89
N VAL A 3 15.07 20.55 -1.84
CA VAL A 3 13.69 20.99 -1.70
C VAL A 3 13.21 20.58 -0.32
N ASP A 4 12.69 21.56 0.42
CA ASP A 4 12.08 21.32 1.73
C ASP A 4 10.63 20.88 1.50
N TRP A 5 10.42 19.56 1.51
CA TRP A 5 9.12 18.99 1.21
C TRP A 5 8.32 18.72 2.47
N ASP A 6 7.09 19.17 2.50
CA ASP A 6 6.14 18.87 3.58
C ASP A 6 5.49 17.50 3.32
N TRP A 7 5.96 16.49 4.03
CA TRP A 7 5.48 15.12 3.88
C TRP A 7 4.04 14.91 4.36
N SER A 8 3.43 15.91 5.01
CA SER A 8 2.02 15.87 5.40
C SER A 8 1.08 16.37 4.31
N ARG A 9 1.63 16.99 3.27
CA ARG A 9 0.83 17.58 2.19
C ARG A 9 0.25 16.49 1.30
N VAL A 10 -1.08 16.52 1.11
CA VAL A 10 -1.79 15.64 0.17
C VAL A 10 -1.65 16.20 -1.23
N VAL A 11 -1.15 15.40 -2.16
CA VAL A 11 -0.91 15.81 -3.56
C VAL A 11 -1.81 15.04 -4.52
N PHE A 12 -1.98 13.74 -4.29
CA PHE A 12 -2.83 12.92 -5.17
C PHE A 12 -4.24 12.83 -4.57
N ASP A 13 -5.25 13.16 -5.37
CA ASP A 13 -6.63 12.93 -4.98
C ASP A 13 -6.94 11.43 -4.97
N HIS A 14 -6.71 10.77 -6.08
CA HIS A 14 -6.84 9.32 -6.17
C HIS A 14 -5.98 8.77 -7.31
N VAL A 15 -5.66 7.49 -7.21
CA VAL A 15 -4.98 6.71 -8.24
C VAL A 15 -5.87 5.52 -8.56
N LYS A 16 -6.08 5.25 -9.83
CA LYS A 16 -6.87 4.10 -10.29
C LYS A 16 -5.96 3.11 -10.98
N ILE A 17 -6.05 1.84 -10.58
CA ILE A 17 -5.30 0.75 -11.21
C ILE A 17 -6.27 -0.28 -11.78
N GLY A 18 -5.89 -0.86 -12.92
CA GLY A 18 -6.61 -1.99 -13.51
C GLY A 18 -6.23 -3.29 -12.81
N VAL A 19 -7.21 -4.15 -12.59
CA VAL A 19 -7.01 -5.47 -11.97
C VAL A 19 -7.69 -6.54 -12.82
N ARG A 20 -7.16 -7.77 -12.76
CA ARG A 20 -7.72 -8.88 -13.57
C ARG A 20 -9.04 -9.39 -13.01
N ASP A 21 -9.13 -9.51 -11.68
CA ASP A 21 -10.31 -10.05 -11.01
C ASP A 21 -10.69 -9.16 -9.83
N ALA A 22 -11.88 -8.56 -9.93
CA ALA A 22 -12.37 -7.62 -8.93
C ALA A 22 -12.50 -8.25 -7.55
N GLU A 23 -13.05 -9.47 -7.46
CA GLU A 23 -13.27 -10.11 -6.16
C GLU A 23 -11.96 -10.45 -5.45
N THR A 24 -10.97 -10.97 -6.19
CA THR A 24 -9.67 -11.30 -5.65
C THR A 24 -8.93 -10.05 -5.16
N SER A 25 -8.98 -8.97 -5.95
CA SER A 25 -8.33 -7.70 -5.57
C SER A 25 -9.01 -7.04 -4.38
N LYS A 26 -10.34 -7.02 -4.35
CA LYS A 26 -11.07 -6.48 -3.20
C LYS A 26 -10.72 -7.22 -1.91
N ALA A 27 -10.65 -8.55 -1.98
CA ALA A 27 -10.29 -9.35 -0.81
C ALA A 27 -8.89 -9.01 -0.29
N PHE A 28 -7.93 -8.84 -1.19
CA PHE A 28 -6.57 -8.45 -0.81
C PHE A 28 -6.54 -7.09 -0.11
N TYR A 29 -7.04 -6.05 -0.78
CA TYR A 29 -6.94 -4.70 -0.24
C TYR A 29 -7.77 -4.53 1.04
N ARG A 30 -8.95 -5.15 1.11
CA ARG A 30 -9.76 -5.16 2.33
C ARG A 30 -8.99 -5.77 3.50
N THR A 31 -8.33 -6.90 3.28
CA THR A 31 -7.60 -7.62 4.33
C THR A 31 -6.39 -6.85 4.85
N VAL A 32 -5.54 -6.40 3.94
CA VAL A 32 -4.27 -5.79 4.37
C VAL A 32 -4.44 -4.34 4.81
N LEU A 33 -5.34 -3.58 4.17
CA LEU A 33 -5.54 -2.18 4.50
C LEU A 33 -6.36 -1.97 5.77
N ALA A 34 -7.13 -2.96 6.21
CA ALA A 34 -7.78 -2.91 7.51
C ALA A 34 -6.76 -2.74 8.64
N THR A 35 -5.56 -3.27 8.48
CA THR A 35 -4.48 -3.14 9.47
C THR A 35 -3.94 -1.72 9.58
N LEU A 36 -4.16 -0.90 8.56
CA LEU A 36 -3.77 0.51 8.53
C LEU A 36 -4.96 1.43 8.83
N ASP A 37 -6.08 0.85 9.31
CA ASP A 37 -7.32 1.58 9.57
C ASP A 37 -7.86 2.28 8.32
N ILE A 38 -7.75 1.60 7.18
CA ILE A 38 -8.29 2.06 5.90
C ILE A 38 -9.43 1.12 5.50
N PRO A 39 -10.67 1.48 5.80
CA PRO A 39 -11.83 0.69 5.35
C PRO A 39 -12.12 0.97 3.88
N PRO A 40 -12.87 0.09 3.20
CA PRO A 40 -13.34 0.43 1.87
C PRO A 40 -14.30 1.62 1.95
N LEU A 41 -14.12 2.60 1.07
CA LEU A 41 -15.06 3.70 0.89
C LEU A 41 -16.32 3.20 0.16
N TRP A 42 -16.10 2.35 -0.83
CA TRP A 42 -17.15 1.62 -1.51
C TRP A 42 -16.54 0.36 -2.14
N GLU A 43 -17.39 -0.62 -2.35
CA GLU A 43 -17.08 -1.82 -3.11
C GLU A 43 -18.27 -2.16 -4.00
N GLY A 44 -17.99 -2.60 -5.22
CA GLY A 44 -18.99 -2.96 -6.20
C GLY A 44 -18.57 -4.18 -7.01
N GLU A 45 -19.36 -4.48 -8.03
CA GLU A 45 -19.12 -5.65 -8.89
C GLU A 45 -17.75 -5.61 -9.57
N HIS A 46 -17.29 -4.42 -9.97
CA HIS A 46 -16.09 -4.29 -10.79
C HIS A 46 -14.87 -3.80 -10.03
N GLY A 47 -14.97 -3.53 -8.74
CA GLY A 47 -13.84 -3.07 -7.97
C GLY A 47 -14.23 -2.34 -6.70
N GLY A 48 -13.36 -1.49 -6.22
CA GLY A 48 -13.59 -0.74 -4.99
C GLY A 48 -12.62 0.42 -4.83
N GLN A 49 -12.82 1.18 -3.77
CA GLN A 49 -11.93 2.29 -3.42
C GLN A 49 -11.54 2.20 -1.95
N TYR A 50 -10.25 2.34 -1.70
CA TYR A 50 -9.62 2.26 -0.39
C TYR A 50 -8.76 3.51 -0.25
N ALA A 51 -9.22 4.47 0.57
CA ALA A 51 -8.61 5.81 0.62
C ALA A 51 -8.51 6.40 -0.80
N ASN A 52 -7.31 6.72 -1.24
CA ASN A 52 -7.06 7.36 -2.55
C ASN A 52 -6.78 6.34 -3.66
N LEU A 53 -6.89 5.05 -3.38
CA LEU A 53 -6.67 3.99 -4.36
C LEU A 53 -7.99 3.41 -4.84
N VAL A 54 -8.20 3.44 -6.16
CA VAL A 54 -9.32 2.78 -6.83
C VAL A 54 -8.77 1.56 -7.57
N VAL A 55 -9.38 0.40 -7.37
CA VAL A 55 -9.09 -0.79 -8.16
C VAL A 55 -10.29 -1.12 -9.03
N SER A 56 -10.06 -1.46 -10.29
CA SER A 56 -11.14 -1.65 -11.25
C SER A 56 -10.80 -2.73 -12.27
N ALA A 57 -11.71 -3.70 -12.41
CA ALA A 57 -11.61 -4.71 -13.47
C ALA A 57 -12.04 -4.16 -14.84
N ASN A 58 -12.58 -2.93 -14.88
CA ASN A 58 -12.93 -2.23 -16.13
C ASN A 58 -11.75 -1.49 -16.75
N ALA A 59 -10.62 -1.43 -16.05
CA ALA A 59 -9.38 -0.85 -16.57
C ALA A 59 -8.40 -1.97 -16.89
N GLU A 60 -7.55 -1.76 -17.90
CA GLU A 60 -6.50 -2.73 -18.24
C GLU A 60 -5.53 -2.90 -17.07
N PRO A 61 -5.18 -4.13 -16.69
CA PRO A 61 -4.13 -4.35 -15.70
C PRO A 61 -2.83 -3.73 -16.19
N GLY A 62 -2.22 -2.93 -15.32
CA GLY A 62 -0.94 -2.29 -15.62
C GLY A 62 0.22 -3.27 -15.50
N GLY A 63 1.40 -2.81 -15.86
CA GLY A 63 2.64 -3.55 -15.67
C GLY A 63 3.12 -3.43 -14.22
N SER A 64 4.41 -3.18 -14.02
CA SER A 64 5.00 -3.05 -12.68
C SER A 64 4.49 -1.81 -11.96
N ILE A 65 3.54 -1.99 -11.05
CA ILE A 65 3.02 -0.92 -10.21
C ILE A 65 3.56 -1.10 -8.79
N HIS A 66 4.01 -0.01 -8.20
CA HIS A 66 4.46 0.03 -6.81
C HIS A 66 3.67 1.10 -6.08
N ILE A 67 2.94 0.71 -5.04
CA ILE A 67 2.13 1.63 -4.24
C ILE A 67 2.54 1.48 -2.78
N ALA A 68 2.85 2.61 -2.13
CA ALA A 68 3.19 2.64 -0.72
C ALA A 68 2.10 3.39 0.06
N PHE A 69 1.54 2.70 1.04
CA PHE A 69 0.57 3.28 1.97
C PHE A 69 1.30 3.76 3.22
N VAL A 70 0.94 4.95 3.68
CA VAL A 70 1.51 5.50 4.91
C VAL A 70 0.90 4.78 6.11
N ALA A 71 1.76 4.22 6.95
CA ALA A 71 1.38 3.68 8.25
C ALA A 71 1.69 4.70 9.33
N ARG A 72 1.00 4.59 10.47
CA ARG A 72 1.17 5.53 11.58
C ARG A 72 2.21 5.05 12.60
N SER A 73 2.61 3.77 12.51
CA SER A 73 3.55 3.17 13.46
C SER A 73 4.19 1.95 12.85
N ARG A 74 5.28 1.48 13.48
CA ARG A 74 5.89 0.20 13.12
C ARG A 74 4.93 -0.96 13.34
N ASP A 75 4.11 -0.90 14.38
CA ASP A 75 3.12 -1.95 14.66
C ASP A 75 2.12 -2.10 13.51
N GLU A 76 1.70 -1.00 12.90
CA GLU A 76 0.83 -1.05 11.72
C GLU A 76 1.53 -1.70 10.53
N VAL A 77 2.79 -1.37 10.29
CA VAL A 77 3.59 -1.99 9.21
C VAL A 77 3.71 -3.49 9.46
N ASP A 78 4.03 -3.88 10.69
CA ASP A 78 4.15 -5.30 11.07
C ASP A 78 2.83 -6.04 10.87
N ALA A 79 1.72 -5.44 11.30
CA ALA A 79 0.38 -6.01 11.17
C ALA A 79 -0.05 -6.16 9.71
N PHE A 80 0.27 -5.17 8.87
CA PHE A 80 0.02 -5.22 7.44
C PHE A 80 0.67 -6.46 6.80
N HIS A 81 1.94 -6.65 7.08
CA HIS A 81 2.70 -7.77 6.50
C HIS A 81 2.18 -9.12 7.04
N ARG A 82 1.98 -9.20 8.35
CA ARG A 82 1.49 -10.43 8.98
C ARG A 82 0.13 -10.83 8.45
N ALA A 83 -0.80 -9.89 8.34
CA ALA A 83 -2.14 -10.16 7.83
C ALA A 83 -2.10 -10.67 6.39
N GLY A 84 -1.25 -10.10 5.56
CA GLY A 84 -1.11 -10.52 4.16
C GLY A 84 -0.53 -11.93 4.05
N VAL A 85 0.54 -12.22 4.77
CA VAL A 85 1.19 -13.54 4.75
C VAL A 85 0.26 -14.61 5.32
N GLU A 86 -0.43 -14.32 6.42
CA GLU A 86 -1.39 -15.26 7.02
C GLU A 86 -2.57 -15.54 6.10
N ALA A 87 -2.97 -14.57 5.29
CA ALA A 87 -4.04 -14.75 4.30
C ALA A 87 -3.58 -15.47 3.03
N GLY A 88 -2.29 -15.80 2.91
CA GLY A 88 -1.74 -16.54 1.78
C GLY A 88 -1.16 -15.68 0.67
N TYR A 89 -1.02 -14.37 0.87
CA TYR A 89 -0.42 -13.50 -0.13
C TYR A 89 1.10 -13.56 -0.06
N ALA A 90 1.76 -13.22 -1.18
CA ALA A 90 3.19 -13.37 -1.32
C ALA A 90 3.95 -12.29 -0.56
N ASP A 91 4.93 -12.71 0.24
CA ASP A 91 5.90 -11.85 0.89
C ASP A 91 6.83 -11.24 -0.16
N ASN A 92 6.97 -9.92 -0.15
CA ASN A 92 7.88 -9.20 -1.05
C ASN A 92 8.89 -8.35 -0.27
N GLY A 93 8.99 -8.56 1.03
CA GLY A 93 9.94 -7.89 1.91
C GLY A 93 9.40 -7.77 3.34
N PRO A 94 10.04 -8.44 4.33
CA PRO A 94 9.55 -8.41 5.71
C PRO A 94 9.72 -7.03 6.34
N PRO A 95 8.99 -6.75 7.44
CA PRO A 95 9.12 -5.47 8.14
C PRO A 95 10.55 -5.20 8.58
N GLY A 96 11.00 -3.99 8.39
CA GLY A 96 12.34 -3.58 8.82
C GLY A 96 12.71 -2.19 8.32
N VAL A 97 13.79 -1.67 8.90
CA VAL A 97 14.38 -0.41 8.45
C VAL A 97 15.05 -0.61 7.10
N ARG A 98 14.82 0.34 6.19
CA ARG A 98 15.46 0.39 4.87
C ARG A 98 16.43 1.58 4.87
N GLU A 99 17.69 1.31 5.14
CA GLU A 99 18.73 2.37 5.24
C GLU A 99 18.87 3.11 3.92
N GLN A 100 18.72 2.42 2.79
CA GLN A 100 18.87 3.02 1.47
C GLN A 100 17.79 4.10 1.18
N TYR A 101 16.68 4.09 1.92
CA TYR A 101 15.59 5.07 1.77
C TYR A 101 15.49 6.01 2.95
N SER A 102 16.36 5.85 3.94
CA SER A 102 16.37 6.68 5.15
C SER A 102 17.27 7.89 4.96
N SER A 103 16.87 9.04 5.53
CA SER A 103 17.68 10.25 5.53
C SER A 103 17.26 11.15 6.68
N ALA A 104 18.09 12.15 7.00
CA ALA A 104 17.74 13.13 8.02
C ALA A 104 16.51 13.95 7.61
N GLU A 105 16.36 14.24 6.32
CA GLU A 105 15.26 15.05 5.78
C GLU A 105 13.95 14.27 5.67
N ALA A 106 14.01 13.02 5.20
CA ALA A 106 12.83 12.20 4.93
C ALA A 106 12.51 11.21 6.05
N GLY A 107 13.33 11.16 7.10
CA GLY A 107 13.12 10.28 8.25
C GLY A 107 13.68 8.89 8.07
N ARG A 108 13.66 8.10 9.14
CA ARG A 108 14.01 6.70 9.12
C ARG A 108 12.86 5.92 8.49
N TYR A 109 13.18 5.13 7.49
CA TYR A 109 12.22 4.44 6.64
C TYR A 109 12.01 3.01 7.15
N TYR A 110 10.85 2.73 7.75
CA TYR A 110 10.48 1.40 8.22
C TYR A 110 9.30 0.90 7.39
N ALA A 111 9.48 -0.23 6.71
CA ALA A 111 8.50 -0.67 5.72
C ALA A 111 8.43 -2.19 5.62
N ALA A 112 7.32 -2.65 5.02
CA ALA A 112 7.11 -4.04 4.63
C ALA A 112 6.40 -4.08 3.29
N PHE A 113 6.57 -5.17 2.55
CA PHE A 113 6.14 -5.28 1.16
C PHE A 113 5.42 -6.61 0.94
N LEU A 114 4.34 -6.56 0.18
CA LEU A 114 3.58 -7.71 -0.28
C LEU A 114 3.38 -7.60 -1.79
N LEU A 115 3.05 -8.72 -2.44
CA LEU A 115 2.53 -8.68 -3.80
C LEU A 115 1.01 -8.82 -3.74
N ASP A 116 0.32 -7.97 -4.51
CA ASP A 116 -1.12 -8.13 -4.67
C ASP A 116 -1.43 -9.28 -5.65
N PRO A 117 -2.71 -9.67 -5.86
CA PRO A 117 -3.05 -10.76 -6.77
C PRO A 117 -2.61 -10.57 -8.22
N ASP A 118 -2.38 -9.33 -8.66
CA ASP A 118 -1.88 -9.01 -10.00
C ASP A 118 -0.35 -8.91 -10.06
N GLY A 119 0.33 -9.13 -8.94
CA GLY A 119 1.80 -9.04 -8.87
C GLY A 119 2.33 -7.65 -8.64
N ASN A 120 1.48 -6.70 -8.25
CA ASN A 120 1.91 -5.34 -7.92
C ASN A 120 2.61 -5.32 -6.56
N ASN A 121 3.64 -4.47 -6.45
CA ASN A 121 4.36 -4.28 -5.20
C ASN A 121 3.58 -3.32 -4.31
N VAL A 122 3.02 -3.83 -3.22
CA VAL A 122 2.24 -3.05 -2.26
C VAL A 122 3.01 -2.96 -0.94
N GLU A 123 3.18 -1.76 -0.46
CA GLU A 123 4.04 -1.44 0.66
C GLU A 123 3.26 -0.72 1.75
N ALA A 124 3.60 -0.96 3.01
CA ALA A 124 3.24 -0.10 4.12
C ALA A 124 4.53 0.51 4.68
N VAL A 125 4.54 1.81 4.91
CA VAL A 125 5.74 2.52 5.35
C VAL A 125 5.41 3.55 6.41
N VAL A 126 6.27 3.65 7.43
CA VAL A 126 6.28 4.75 8.37
C VAL A 126 7.64 5.43 8.32
N ARG A 127 7.63 6.77 8.25
CA ARG A 127 8.84 7.57 8.34
C ARG A 127 8.94 8.12 9.75
N GLU A 128 10.10 7.93 10.37
CA GLU A 128 10.35 8.35 11.74
C GLU A 128 11.38 9.49 11.73
N PHE A 129 10.95 10.64 12.19
CA PHE A 129 11.76 11.86 12.23
C PHE A 129 12.40 12.08 13.59
#